data_d432e24747f2e01b64d8b5715ed37279
#
_entry.id   d432e24747f2e01b64d8b5715ed37279
#
_cell.length_a   1.000
_cell.length_b   1.000
_cell.length_c   1.000
_cell.angle_alpha   90.00
_cell.angle_beta   90.00
_cell.angle_gamma   90.00
#
_symmetry.space_group_name_H-M   'P 1'
#
loop_
_entity.id
_entity.type
_entity.pdbx_description
1 polymer ?
#
loop_
_entity_poly.entity_id
_entity_poly.type
_entity_poly.pdbx_seq_one_letter_code
_entity_poly.pdbx_strand_id
1 'polypeptide(L)'
;MEHMIGLTDTAYLGRVGEVELGASALAGVYYLVIYMLGFGFSVGAQVLMARRNGEGEYERIGEVFTQGGLFLFLLAAVLFTASNLLTPHLLHRMIGSEEVYRATMSYLDWRVYGFFFSFIAVMFRAFYVSTTNTKILTANSVVMVLTNVVLNYILIFGKFGFPALGIAGAAIASSISEAVSVL
;
A
#
# COMPACT_ATOMS: atom_id res chain seq x y z
N MET A 1 -6.05 -6.46 4.32
CA MET A 1 -4.63 -6.74 4.04
C MET A 1 -3.76 -5.56 4.46
N GLU A 2 -3.99 -4.37 3.94
CA GLU A 2 -3.27 -3.14 4.34
C GLU A 2 -3.22 -2.92 5.87
N HIS A 3 -4.31 -3.18 6.57
CA HIS A 3 -4.34 -3.06 8.03
C HIS A 3 -3.34 -3.98 8.75
N MET A 4 -3.07 -5.17 8.21
CA MET A 4 -2.11 -6.10 8.81
C MET A 4 -0.67 -5.60 8.64
N ILE A 5 -0.34 -5.06 7.46
CA ILE A 5 0.96 -4.39 7.23
C ILE A 5 1.13 -3.24 8.21
N GLY A 6 0.15 -2.34 8.30
CA GLY A 6 0.21 -1.21 9.23
C GLY A 6 0.39 -1.62 10.69
N LEU A 7 -0.29 -2.69 11.13
CA LEU A 7 -0.10 -3.24 12.48
C LEU A 7 1.31 -3.79 12.70
N THR A 8 1.85 -4.48 11.69
CA THR A 8 3.22 -5.01 11.76
C THR A 8 4.24 -3.89 11.82
N ASP A 9 4.12 -2.89 10.94
CA ASP A 9 4.99 -1.71 10.94
C ASP A 9 4.95 -0.99 12.30
N THR A 10 3.75 -0.76 12.84
CA THR A 10 3.55 -0.14 14.16
C THR A 10 4.21 -0.95 15.27
N ALA A 11 4.08 -2.28 15.27
CA ALA A 11 4.67 -3.16 16.28
C ALA A 11 6.21 -3.13 16.25
N TYR A 12 6.81 -3.04 15.06
CA TYR A 12 8.27 -2.93 14.92
C TYR A 12 8.77 -1.52 15.25
N LEU A 13 8.12 -0.47 14.74
CA LEU A 13 8.53 0.91 14.94
C LEU A 13 8.33 1.39 16.40
N GLY A 14 7.34 0.84 17.11
CA GLY A 14 7.20 1.06 18.54
C GLY A 14 8.39 0.58 19.39
N ARG A 15 9.25 -0.28 18.83
CA ARG A 15 10.52 -0.71 19.46
C ARG A 15 11.71 0.15 19.05
N VAL A 16 11.57 0.96 18.02
CA VAL A 16 12.61 1.89 17.54
C VAL A 16 12.55 3.19 18.35
N GLY A 17 11.38 3.82 18.46
CA GLY A 17 11.18 5.03 19.20
C GLY A 17 9.77 5.61 19.10
N GLU A 18 9.47 6.55 20.00
CA GLU A 18 8.16 7.23 20.04
C GLU A 18 7.97 8.15 18.82
N VAL A 19 9.05 8.75 18.33
CA VAL A 19 9.03 9.65 17.16
C VAL A 19 8.68 8.84 15.90
N GLU A 20 9.35 7.71 15.70
CA GLU A 20 9.10 6.82 14.55
C GLU A 20 7.70 6.22 14.60
N LEU A 21 7.21 5.88 15.80
CA LEU A 21 5.86 5.38 15.98
C LEU A 21 4.82 6.45 15.62
N GLY A 22 4.98 7.67 16.14
CA GLY A 22 4.11 8.81 15.82
C GLY A 22 4.12 9.17 14.33
N ALA A 23 5.32 9.20 13.74
CA ALA A 23 5.52 9.49 12.32
C ALA A 23 4.85 8.43 11.42
N SER A 24 4.99 7.15 11.76
CA SER A 24 4.35 6.06 11.01
C SER A 24 2.82 6.11 11.09
N ALA A 25 2.27 6.52 12.23
CA ALA A 25 0.83 6.69 12.38
C ALA A 25 0.29 7.81 11.48
N LEU A 26 0.97 8.97 11.45
CA LEU A 26 0.60 10.09 10.57
C LEU A 26 0.72 9.71 9.09
N ALA A 27 1.84 9.10 8.70
CA ALA A 27 2.07 8.63 7.34
C ALA A 27 1.07 7.53 6.94
N GLY A 28 0.69 6.65 7.87
CA GLY A 28 -0.31 5.61 7.68
C GLY A 28 -1.70 6.18 7.38
N VAL A 29 -2.13 7.22 8.10
CA VAL A 29 -3.39 7.92 7.83
C VAL A 29 -3.36 8.59 6.45
N TYR A 30 -2.26 9.26 6.12
CA TYR A 30 -2.07 9.86 4.80
C TYR A 30 -2.18 8.82 3.68
N TYR A 31 -1.46 7.71 3.82
CA TYR A 31 -1.49 6.61 2.85
C TYR A 31 -2.89 5.99 2.74
N LEU A 32 -3.57 5.79 3.86
CA LEU A 32 -4.92 5.23 3.88
C LEU A 32 -5.92 6.09 3.10
N VAL A 33 -5.86 7.42 3.23
CA VAL A 33 -6.74 8.34 2.49
C VAL A 33 -6.54 8.17 0.99
N ILE A 34 -5.29 8.10 0.53
CA ILE A 34 -4.99 7.91 -0.89
C ILE A 34 -5.41 6.50 -1.36
N TYR A 35 -5.10 5.47 -0.57
CA TYR A 35 -5.49 4.09 -0.85
C TYR A 35 -7.02 3.95 -1.03
N MET A 36 -7.81 4.65 -0.22
CA MET A 36 -9.28 4.62 -0.30
C MET A 36 -9.82 5.12 -1.64
N LEU A 37 -9.12 6.00 -2.35
CA LEU A 37 -9.51 6.44 -3.69
C LEU A 37 -9.45 5.27 -4.69
N GLY A 38 -8.32 4.55 -4.71
CA GLY A 38 -8.17 3.38 -5.58
C GLY A 38 -9.09 2.24 -5.17
N PHE A 39 -9.24 2.01 -3.86
CA PHE A 39 -10.14 1.01 -3.32
C PHE A 39 -11.61 1.28 -3.69
N GLY A 40 -12.09 2.51 -3.53
CA GLY A 40 -13.45 2.91 -3.89
C GLY A 40 -13.75 2.66 -5.37
N PHE A 41 -12.81 3.03 -6.26
CA PHE A 41 -12.93 2.71 -7.69
C PHE A 41 -12.98 1.19 -7.93
N SER A 42 -12.11 0.43 -7.27
CA SER A 42 -12.06 -1.03 -7.45
C SER A 42 -13.35 -1.73 -7.03
N VAL A 43 -14.06 -1.21 -6.03
CA VAL A 43 -15.38 -1.72 -5.62
C VAL A 43 -16.40 -1.53 -6.75
N GLY A 44 -16.41 -0.37 -7.42
CA GLY A 44 -17.25 -0.16 -8.60
C GLY A 44 -16.95 -1.14 -9.73
N ALA A 45 -15.66 -1.32 -10.05
CA ALA A 45 -15.23 -2.30 -11.04
C ALA A 45 -15.60 -3.74 -10.63
N GLN A 46 -15.49 -4.09 -9.34
CA GLN A 46 -15.90 -5.39 -8.80
C GLN A 46 -17.38 -5.69 -9.05
N VAL A 47 -18.25 -4.70 -8.84
CA VAL A 47 -19.70 -4.85 -9.07
C VAL A 47 -19.98 -5.13 -10.56
N LEU A 48 -19.33 -4.36 -11.46
CA LEU A 48 -19.46 -4.60 -12.90
C LEU A 48 -18.98 -5.98 -13.33
N MET A 49 -17.80 -6.39 -12.87
CA MET A 49 -17.25 -7.70 -13.16
C MET A 49 -18.12 -8.85 -12.59
N ALA A 50 -18.65 -8.69 -11.37
CA ALA A 50 -19.53 -9.67 -10.75
C ALA A 50 -20.84 -9.84 -11.56
N ARG A 51 -21.41 -8.74 -12.05
CA ARG A 51 -22.57 -8.78 -12.92
C ARG A 51 -22.27 -9.53 -14.23
N ARG A 52 -21.16 -9.21 -14.90
CA ARG A 52 -20.74 -9.88 -16.13
C ARG A 52 -20.47 -11.38 -15.92
N ASN A 53 -19.90 -11.73 -14.76
CA ASN A 53 -19.70 -13.13 -14.38
C ASN A 53 -21.05 -13.88 -14.26
N GLY A 54 -22.06 -13.26 -13.66
CA GLY A 54 -23.41 -13.83 -13.55
C GLY A 54 -24.14 -13.94 -14.90
N GLU A 55 -23.85 -13.07 -15.84
CA GLU A 55 -24.37 -13.07 -17.22
C GLU A 55 -23.60 -14.05 -18.15
N GLY A 56 -22.46 -14.60 -17.70
CA GLY A 56 -21.60 -15.48 -18.51
C GLY A 56 -20.75 -14.75 -19.54
N GLU A 57 -20.66 -13.42 -19.46
CA GLU A 57 -19.92 -12.56 -20.38
C GLU A 57 -18.44 -12.42 -19.97
N TYR A 58 -17.67 -13.48 -19.99
CA TYR A 58 -16.30 -13.53 -19.47
C TYR A 58 -15.32 -12.58 -20.20
N GLU A 59 -15.50 -12.38 -21.50
CA GLU A 59 -14.66 -11.45 -22.27
C GLU A 59 -14.78 -10.03 -21.75
N ARG A 60 -15.99 -9.62 -21.38
CA ARG A 60 -16.24 -8.27 -20.82
C ARG A 60 -15.67 -8.08 -19.41
N ILE A 61 -15.45 -9.17 -18.67
CA ILE A 61 -14.73 -9.09 -17.39
C ILE A 61 -13.28 -8.66 -17.64
N GLY A 62 -12.63 -9.24 -18.66
CA GLY A 62 -11.28 -8.87 -19.05
C GLY A 62 -11.16 -7.41 -19.49
N GLU A 63 -12.15 -6.90 -20.24
CA GLU A 63 -12.20 -5.49 -20.63
C GLU A 63 -12.27 -4.56 -19.43
N VAL A 64 -13.20 -4.81 -18.49
CA VAL A 64 -13.35 -4.01 -17.25
C VAL A 64 -12.08 -4.08 -16.41
N PHE A 65 -11.47 -5.26 -16.29
CA PHE A 65 -10.22 -5.45 -15.56
C PHE A 65 -9.06 -4.65 -16.17
N THR A 66 -8.89 -4.73 -17.48
CA THR A 66 -7.77 -4.06 -18.18
C THR A 66 -7.94 -2.54 -18.15
N GLN A 67 -9.13 -2.05 -18.48
CA GLN A 67 -9.42 -0.61 -18.48
C GLN A 67 -9.35 -0.03 -17.07
N GLY A 68 -9.91 -0.73 -16.08
CA GLY A 68 -9.85 -0.34 -14.67
C GLY A 68 -8.42 -0.36 -14.12
N GLY A 69 -7.63 -1.37 -14.49
CA GLY A 69 -6.21 -1.46 -14.13
C GLY A 69 -5.39 -0.31 -14.71
N LEU A 70 -5.60 0.00 -16.00
CA LEU A 70 -4.94 1.15 -16.64
C LEU A 70 -5.33 2.47 -15.97
N PHE A 71 -6.62 2.66 -15.68
CA PHE A 71 -7.09 3.87 -14.97
C PHE A 71 -6.42 3.98 -13.58
N LEU A 72 -6.40 2.91 -12.81
CA LEU A 72 -5.78 2.91 -11.48
C LEU A 72 -4.27 3.15 -11.55
N PHE A 73 -3.59 2.61 -12.56
CA PHE A 73 -2.17 2.88 -12.77
C PHE A 73 -1.90 4.35 -13.08
N LEU A 74 -2.70 4.97 -13.95
CA LEU A 74 -2.61 6.41 -14.25
C LEU A 74 -2.95 7.26 -13.02
N LEU A 75 -3.97 6.88 -12.25
CA LEU A 75 -4.33 7.53 -11.00
C LEU A 75 -3.18 7.44 -9.99
N ALA A 76 -2.53 6.28 -9.88
CA ALA A 76 -1.35 6.12 -9.03
C ALA A 76 -0.21 7.07 -9.44
N ALA A 77 0.04 7.24 -10.75
CA ALA A 77 1.05 8.16 -11.25
C ALA A 77 0.73 9.64 -10.92
N VAL A 78 -0.54 10.04 -11.05
CA VAL A 78 -0.99 11.39 -10.68
C VAL A 78 -0.84 11.61 -9.17
N LEU A 79 -1.29 10.66 -8.35
CA LEU A 79 -1.20 10.76 -6.89
C LEU A 79 0.25 10.68 -6.39
N PHE A 80 1.09 9.87 -7.03
CA PHE A 80 2.54 9.85 -6.77
C PHE A 80 3.17 11.23 -7.01
N THR A 81 2.88 11.83 -8.16
CA THR A 81 3.41 13.17 -8.50
C THR A 81 2.87 14.23 -7.55
N ALA A 82 1.56 14.22 -7.28
CA ALA A 82 0.92 15.14 -6.34
C ALA A 82 1.49 14.98 -4.93
N SER A 83 1.72 13.74 -4.47
CA SER A 83 2.34 13.48 -3.16
C SER A 83 3.73 14.07 -3.06
N ASN A 84 4.60 13.86 -4.05
CA ASN A 84 5.95 14.41 -4.03
C ASN A 84 5.98 15.94 -4.04
N LEU A 85 5.01 16.59 -4.69
CA LEU A 85 4.98 18.05 -4.81
C LEU A 85 4.28 18.72 -3.61
N LEU A 86 3.17 18.17 -3.15
CA LEU A 86 2.29 18.83 -2.19
C LEU A 86 2.53 18.39 -0.74
N THR A 87 2.88 17.13 -0.52
CA THR A 87 3.01 16.56 0.82
C THR A 87 4.04 17.30 1.69
N PRO A 88 5.25 17.65 1.19
CA PRO A 88 6.20 18.39 2.02
C PRO A 88 5.64 19.72 2.55
N HIS A 89 4.92 20.45 1.68
CA HIS A 89 4.33 21.75 2.06
C HIS A 89 3.16 21.61 3.03
N LEU A 90 2.32 20.58 2.83
CA LEU A 90 1.18 20.32 3.70
C LEU A 90 1.63 19.85 5.09
N LEU A 91 2.49 18.84 5.14
CA LEU A 91 2.95 18.27 6.40
C LEU A 91 3.80 19.25 7.23
N HIS A 92 4.62 20.06 6.59
CA HIS A 92 5.40 21.08 7.30
C HIS A 92 4.52 22.12 8.02
N ARG A 93 3.31 22.37 7.50
CA ARG A 93 2.34 23.27 8.16
C ARG A 93 1.53 22.58 9.26
N MET A 94 1.38 21.27 9.18
CA MET A 94 0.54 20.48 10.08
C MET A 94 1.31 19.91 11.28
N ILE A 95 2.58 19.58 11.08
CA ILE A 95 3.43 18.93 12.09
C ILE A 95 4.29 20.00 12.76
N GLY A 96 4.04 20.23 14.05
CA GLY A 96 4.79 21.22 14.83
C GLY A 96 6.18 20.76 15.30
N SER A 97 6.46 19.45 15.27
CA SER A 97 7.75 18.87 15.64
C SER A 97 8.59 18.57 14.40
N GLU A 98 9.77 19.17 14.32
CA GLU A 98 10.69 18.95 13.20
C GLU A 98 11.18 17.50 13.13
N GLU A 99 11.37 16.83 14.26
CA GLU A 99 11.78 15.43 14.31
C GLU A 99 10.70 14.50 13.73
N VAL A 100 9.44 14.70 14.16
CA VAL A 100 8.30 13.93 13.64
C VAL A 100 8.09 14.21 12.16
N TYR A 101 8.24 15.47 11.71
CA TYR A 101 8.14 15.82 10.30
C TYR A 101 9.19 15.09 9.46
N ARG A 102 10.47 15.10 9.86
CA ARG A 102 11.54 14.43 9.13
C ARG A 102 11.34 12.91 9.10
N ALA A 103 10.92 12.31 10.21
CA ALA A 103 10.63 10.89 10.26
C ALA A 103 9.43 10.53 9.35
N THR A 104 8.37 11.35 9.35
CA THR A 104 7.20 11.17 8.48
C THR A 104 7.58 11.26 7.01
N MET A 105 8.39 12.26 6.63
CA MET A 105 8.87 12.40 5.25
C MET A 105 9.75 11.23 4.84
N SER A 106 10.69 10.80 5.69
CA SER A 106 11.54 9.63 5.43
C SER A 106 10.74 8.34 5.18
N TYR A 107 9.59 8.18 5.85
CA TYR A 107 8.68 7.07 5.58
C TYR A 107 7.96 7.25 4.25
N LEU A 108 7.38 8.44 4.00
CA LEU A 108 6.57 8.70 2.81
C LEU A 108 7.38 8.68 1.53
N ASP A 109 8.64 9.15 1.54
CA ASP A 109 9.53 9.14 0.38
C ASP A 109 9.65 7.75 -0.27
N TRP A 110 9.59 6.69 0.54
CA TRP A 110 9.60 5.31 0.07
C TRP A 110 8.21 4.71 -0.06
N ARG A 111 7.28 5.11 0.78
CA ARG A 111 5.94 4.53 0.82
C ARG A 111 5.07 4.89 -0.38
N VAL A 112 5.29 6.08 -0.98
CA VAL A 112 4.53 6.53 -2.15
C VAL A 112 4.74 5.64 -3.38
N TYR A 113 5.87 4.94 -3.49
CA TYR A 113 6.06 3.93 -4.55
C TYR A 113 5.09 2.76 -4.43
N GLY A 114 4.61 2.48 -3.24
CA GLY A 114 3.59 1.48 -2.98
C GLY A 114 2.25 1.75 -3.68
N PHE A 115 1.93 3.00 -4.06
CA PHE A 115 0.68 3.31 -4.76
C PHE A 115 0.50 2.52 -6.05
N PHE A 116 1.57 2.32 -6.82
CA PHE A 116 1.50 1.56 -8.07
C PHE A 116 1.11 0.10 -7.82
N PHE A 117 1.68 -0.51 -6.79
CA PHE A 117 1.42 -1.90 -6.47
C PHE A 117 0.08 -2.08 -5.75
N SER A 118 -0.24 -1.25 -4.78
CA SER A 118 -1.49 -1.34 -4.04
C SER A 118 -2.71 -1.08 -4.94
N PHE A 119 -2.64 -0.16 -5.90
CA PHE A 119 -3.74 0.11 -6.83
C PHE A 119 -3.96 -1.04 -7.82
N ILE A 120 -2.89 -1.68 -8.27
CA ILE A 120 -3.01 -2.90 -9.06
C ILE A 120 -3.55 -4.05 -8.20
N ALA A 121 -3.07 -4.19 -6.96
CA ALA A 121 -3.52 -5.23 -6.05
C ALA A 121 -5.03 -5.14 -5.73
N VAL A 122 -5.58 -3.91 -5.54
CA VAL A 122 -7.03 -3.77 -5.32
C VAL A 122 -7.83 -4.14 -6.57
N MET A 123 -7.28 -3.97 -7.77
CA MET A 123 -7.94 -4.41 -9.01
C MET A 123 -7.94 -5.95 -9.13
N PHE A 124 -6.83 -6.62 -8.82
CA PHE A 124 -6.79 -8.08 -8.72
C PHE A 124 -7.77 -8.60 -7.66
N ARG A 125 -7.81 -7.94 -6.50
CA ARG A 125 -8.78 -8.28 -5.45
C ARG A 125 -10.21 -8.18 -5.98
N ALA A 126 -10.56 -7.10 -6.67
CA ALA A 126 -11.87 -6.90 -7.27
C ALA A 126 -12.21 -8.04 -8.25
N PHE A 127 -11.26 -8.45 -9.09
CA PHE A 127 -11.41 -9.56 -10.02
C PHE A 127 -11.66 -10.89 -9.29
N TYR A 128 -10.82 -11.27 -8.34
CA TYR A 128 -10.97 -12.55 -7.64
C TYR A 128 -12.24 -12.62 -6.79
N VAL A 129 -12.68 -11.51 -6.20
CA VAL A 129 -13.95 -11.46 -5.47
C VAL A 129 -15.12 -11.60 -6.44
N SER A 130 -15.10 -10.91 -7.58
CA SER A 130 -16.19 -10.96 -8.58
C SER A 130 -16.33 -12.33 -9.26
N THR A 131 -15.23 -13.09 -9.36
CA THR A 131 -15.19 -14.44 -9.90
C THR A 131 -15.29 -15.55 -8.84
N THR A 132 -15.59 -15.17 -7.59
CA THR A 132 -15.73 -16.10 -6.44
C THR A 132 -14.49 -16.92 -6.09
N ASN A 133 -13.31 -16.56 -6.59
CA ASN A 133 -12.06 -17.29 -6.37
C ASN A 133 -11.23 -16.69 -5.21
N THR A 134 -11.84 -16.60 -4.04
CA THR A 134 -11.28 -15.91 -2.86
C THR A 134 -10.12 -16.64 -2.18
N LYS A 135 -9.91 -17.93 -2.48
CA LYS A 135 -8.78 -18.70 -1.92
C LYS A 135 -7.41 -18.11 -2.29
N ILE A 136 -7.29 -17.60 -3.52
CA ILE A 136 -6.07 -16.94 -4.00
C ILE A 136 -5.77 -15.70 -3.17
N LEU A 137 -6.80 -14.91 -2.82
CA LEU A 137 -6.64 -13.72 -1.97
C LEU A 137 -6.11 -14.04 -0.58
N THR A 138 -6.57 -15.15 0.00
CA THR A 138 -6.08 -15.57 1.32
C THR A 138 -4.62 -16.00 1.26
N ALA A 139 -4.24 -16.80 0.26
CA ALA A 139 -2.86 -17.22 0.06
C ALA A 139 -1.94 -16.02 -0.18
N ASN A 140 -2.35 -15.10 -1.05
CA ASN A 140 -1.62 -13.88 -1.34
C ASN A 140 -1.46 -12.98 -0.10
N SER A 141 -2.50 -12.86 0.73
CA SER A 141 -2.45 -12.11 2.00
C SER A 141 -1.41 -12.67 2.96
N VAL A 142 -1.33 -13.99 3.07
CA VAL A 142 -0.36 -14.67 3.93
C VAL A 142 1.06 -14.40 3.43
N VAL A 143 1.31 -14.55 2.14
CA VAL A 143 2.62 -14.30 1.53
C VAL A 143 3.03 -12.84 1.75
N MET A 144 2.12 -11.89 1.51
CA MET A 144 2.37 -10.47 1.68
C MET A 144 2.75 -10.13 3.14
N VAL A 145 1.98 -10.63 4.12
CA VAL A 145 2.24 -10.37 5.55
C VAL A 145 3.56 -11.02 5.98
N LEU A 146 3.83 -12.25 5.58
CA LEU A 146 5.11 -12.92 5.90
C LEU A 146 6.29 -12.16 5.32
N THR A 147 6.19 -11.71 4.06
CA THR A 147 7.22 -10.89 3.42
C THR A 147 7.44 -9.59 4.20
N ASN A 148 6.37 -8.90 4.60
CA ASN A 148 6.46 -7.67 5.37
C ASN A 148 7.12 -7.89 6.74
N VAL A 149 6.74 -8.94 7.48
CA VAL A 149 7.33 -9.28 8.78
C VAL A 149 8.83 -9.52 8.66
N VAL A 150 9.24 -10.33 7.67
CA VAL A 150 10.66 -10.66 7.45
C VAL A 150 11.46 -9.43 7.04
N LEU A 151 10.95 -8.66 6.07
CA LEU A 151 11.65 -7.47 5.58
C LEU A 151 11.71 -6.36 6.64
N ASN A 152 10.66 -6.17 7.44
CA ASN A 152 10.69 -5.24 8.57
C ASN A 152 11.80 -5.60 9.54
N TYR A 153 11.92 -6.87 9.92
CA TYR A 153 12.98 -7.30 10.82
C TYR A 153 14.37 -7.04 10.24
N ILE A 154 14.57 -7.28 8.96
CA ILE A 154 15.86 -7.09 8.29
C ILE A 154 16.19 -5.61 8.12
N LEU A 155 15.28 -4.82 7.56
CA LEU A 155 15.54 -3.45 7.12
C LEU A 155 15.46 -2.44 8.26
N ILE A 156 14.55 -2.62 9.22
CA ILE A 156 14.44 -1.71 10.37
C ILE A 156 15.67 -1.86 11.28
N PHE A 157 16.06 -3.08 11.60
CA PHE A 157 17.10 -3.37 12.56
C PHE A 157 18.50 -3.63 11.96
N GLY A 158 18.63 -3.63 10.64
CA GLY A 158 19.92 -3.84 9.97
C GLY A 158 20.49 -5.23 10.17
N LYS A 159 19.69 -6.28 9.93
CA LYS A 159 20.14 -7.66 10.06
C LYS A 159 20.65 -8.22 8.73
N PHE A 160 21.39 -9.34 8.82
CA PHE A 160 21.94 -10.06 7.64
C PHE A 160 22.83 -9.21 6.71
N GLY A 161 23.54 -8.21 7.26
CA GLY A 161 24.46 -7.35 6.50
C GLY A 161 23.80 -6.12 5.84
N PHE A 162 22.50 -5.92 6.04
CA PHE A 162 21.82 -4.69 5.61
C PHE A 162 22.03 -3.57 6.65
N PRO A 163 22.08 -2.29 6.21
CA PRO A 163 22.12 -1.17 7.13
C PRO A 163 20.78 -1.05 7.89
N ALA A 164 20.82 -0.57 9.13
CA ALA A 164 19.61 -0.24 9.88
C ALA A 164 18.98 1.02 9.30
N LEU A 165 17.86 0.88 8.59
CA LEU A 165 17.15 1.97 7.92
C LEU A 165 16.04 2.58 8.79
N GLY A 166 15.76 1.98 9.96
CA GLY A 166 14.71 2.47 10.85
C GLY A 166 13.36 2.61 10.15
N ILE A 167 12.74 3.79 10.25
CA ILE A 167 11.42 4.07 9.69
C ILE A 167 11.38 3.97 8.15
N ALA A 168 12.44 4.35 7.43
CA ALA A 168 12.53 4.17 5.99
C ALA A 168 12.54 2.69 5.61
N GLY A 169 13.18 1.83 6.44
CA GLY A 169 13.16 0.39 6.27
C GLY A 169 11.75 -0.21 6.31
N ALA A 170 10.89 0.29 7.21
CA ALA A 170 9.49 -0.13 7.28
C ALA A 170 8.72 0.24 6.00
N ALA A 171 8.90 1.46 5.49
CA ALA A 171 8.25 1.91 4.26
C ALA A 171 8.68 1.07 3.04
N ILE A 172 9.97 0.76 2.93
CA ILE A 172 10.51 -0.10 1.86
C ILE A 172 9.94 -1.53 1.99
N ALA A 173 9.95 -2.10 3.19
CA ALA A 173 9.40 -3.43 3.45
C ALA A 173 7.92 -3.53 3.04
N SER A 174 7.13 -2.53 3.37
CA SER A 174 5.71 -2.47 3.04
C SER A 174 5.49 -2.33 1.53
N SER A 175 6.24 -1.47 0.84
CA SER A 175 6.16 -1.30 -0.62
C SER A 175 6.59 -2.56 -1.38
N ILE A 176 7.64 -3.26 -0.92
CA ILE A 176 8.06 -4.54 -1.51
C ILE A 176 7.02 -5.63 -1.26
N SER A 177 6.41 -5.68 -0.07
CA SER A 177 5.37 -6.66 0.25
C SER A 177 4.13 -6.48 -0.61
N GLU A 178 3.76 -5.24 -0.93
CA GLU A 178 2.71 -4.93 -1.89
C GLU A 178 3.10 -5.34 -3.32
N ALA A 179 4.35 -5.11 -3.72
CA ALA A 179 4.84 -5.58 -5.01
C ALA A 179 4.77 -7.11 -5.14
N VAL A 180 5.19 -7.84 -4.10
CA VAL A 180 5.08 -9.31 -4.06
C VAL A 180 3.62 -9.76 -4.12
N SER A 181 2.68 -9.00 -3.60
CA SER A 181 1.25 -9.32 -3.66
C SER A 181 0.64 -9.22 -5.07
N VAL A 182 1.33 -8.59 -6.00
CA VAL A 182 0.89 -8.46 -7.40
C VAL A 182 1.47 -9.55 -8.30
N LEU A 183 2.56 -10.20 -7.86
CA LEU A 183 3.22 -11.30 -8.59
C LEU A 183 2.56 -12.63 -8.32
#